data_b57d4869d04f5067e66673f6a2a447cc
#
_entry.id   b57d4869d04f5067e66673f6a2a447cc
#
_cell.length_a   1.000
_cell.length_b   1.000
_cell.length_c   1.000
_cell.angle_alpha   90.00
_cell.angle_beta   90.00
_cell.angle_gamma   90.00
#
_symmetry.space_group_name_H-M   'P 1'
#
loop_
_entity.id
_entity.type
_entity.pdbx_description
1 polymer ?
#
loop_
_entity_poly.entity_id
_entity_poly.type
_entity_poly.pdbx_seq_one_letter_code
_entity_poly.pdbx_strand_id
1 'polypeptide(L)'
;MSDARATRKPYPTDVSDDEWAFVAPYLALVREDAPQRKHEVREVLTGLRWIVRAGAPWRLLPTNLPPWALVYQQTQRWLRAGCFEMMVHDLREILRLVDGREATPTAVILDSRTLQSTPESGGRAGYDGAKKRKGSKVHLAVDTLGQLLALHVTPADEQDRAQVAPLADAVREVTGETVALAFADQGYTGGQPAADAEARGIRLEVVRHTEAKRGFVLLPRRWVVERSFGWMARFRRLARDYERLPQTVAGLHFVAFSCLMLHRFVLTVTVSS
;
A
#
# COMPACT_ATOMS: atom_id res chain seq x y z
N MET A 1 12.79 -19.70 25.26
CA MET A 1 12.69 -20.00 23.81
C MET A 1 13.99 -19.51 23.20
N SER A 2 14.79 -20.35 22.52
CA SER A 2 16.02 -19.88 21.87
C SER A 2 15.64 -18.95 20.71
N ASP A 3 16.31 -17.84 20.63
CA ASP A 3 16.14 -16.85 19.54
C ASP A 3 16.42 -17.55 18.20
N ALA A 4 15.36 -17.87 17.45
CA ALA A 4 15.46 -18.53 16.15
C ALA A 4 16.27 -17.68 15.13
N ARG A 5 16.47 -16.39 15.39
CA ARG A 5 17.29 -15.47 14.59
C ARG A 5 18.80 -15.73 14.76
N ALA A 6 19.23 -16.18 15.95
CA ALA A 6 20.64 -16.41 16.22
C ALA A 6 21.26 -17.55 15.40
N THR A 7 20.42 -18.36 14.73
CA THR A 7 20.85 -19.61 14.03
C THR A 7 20.87 -19.49 12.50
N ARG A 8 20.32 -18.44 11.89
CA ARG A 8 20.30 -18.27 10.43
C ARG A 8 21.00 -17.00 9.96
N LYS A 9 21.56 -17.03 8.74
CA LYS A 9 22.04 -15.80 8.09
C LYS A 9 20.87 -14.84 7.87
N PRO A 10 21.04 -13.53 8.15
CA PRO A 10 19.98 -12.55 7.96
C PRO A 10 19.67 -12.33 6.47
N TYR A 11 18.41 -12.10 6.17
CA TYR A 11 17.97 -11.58 4.88
C TYR A 11 17.94 -10.05 4.91
N PRO A 12 18.15 -9.37 3.76
CA PRO A 12 17.98 -7.92 3.67
C PRO A 12 16.55 -7.44 4.00
N THR A 13 15.60 -8.37 4.09
CA THR A 13 14.19 -8.12 4.43
C THR A 13 13.87 -8.39 5.90
N ASP A 14 14.84 -8.79 6.71
CA ASP A 14 14.62 -9.05 8.13
C ASP A 14 14.13 -7.79 8.84
N VAL A 15 13.25 -7.99 9.79
CA VAL A 15 12.72 -6.91 10.63
C VAL A 15 13.78 -6.54 11.66
N SER A 16 14.23 -5.28 11.72
CA SER A 16 15.18 -4.80 12.73
C SER A 16 14.53 -4.72 14.11
N ASP A 17 15.35 -4.49 15.16
CA ASP A 17 14.82 -4.35 16.52
C ASP A 17 13.98 -3.08 16.65
N ASP A 18 14.44 -1.97 16.05
CA ASP A 18 13.71 -0.70 16.05
C ASP A 18 12.39 -0.81 15.28
N GLU A 19 12.43 -1.47 14.09
CA GLU A 19 11.21 -1.74 13.35
C GLU A 19 10.24 -2.61 14.17
N TRP A 20 10.76 -3.64 14.85
CA TRP A 20 9.94 -4.54 15.64
C TRP A 20 9.32 -3.83 16.85
N ALA A 21 10.04 -2.99 17.53
CA ALA A 21 9.54 -2.21 18.66
C ALA A 21 8.30 -1.38 18.28
N PHE A 22 8.28 -0.81 17.07
CA PHE A 22 7.13 -0.07 16.56
C PHE A 22 5.98 -1.00 16.12
N VAL A 23 6.29 -2.09 15.40
CA VAL A 23 5.29 -2.93 14.71
C VAL A 23 4.60 -3.92 15.63
N ALA A 24 5.26 -4.38 16.69
CA ALA A 24 4.76 -5.46 17.55
C ALA A 24 3.34 -5.23 18.08
N PRO A 25 2.94 -4.03 18.56
CA PRO A 25 1.60 -3.79 19.08
C PRO A 25 0.48 -4.01 18.03
N TYR A 26 0.72 -3.66 16.77
CA TYR A 26 -0.27 -3.83 15.69
C TYR A 26 -0.52 -5.30 15.34
N LEU A 27 0.50 -6.16 15.52
CA LEU A 27 0.47 -7.55 15.08
C LEU A 27 0.07 -8.53 16.20
N ALA A 28 -0.06 -8.06 17.43
CA ALA A 28 -0.40 -8.85 18.61
C ALA A 28 -1.90 -9.15 18.68
N LEU A 29 -2.46 -9.90 17.71
CA LEU A 29 -3.87 -10.32 17.70
C LEU A 29 -4.20 -11.37 18.78
N VAL A 30 -3.18 -12.03 19.32
CA VAL A 30 -3.29 -13.06 20.38
C VAL A 30 -2.15 -12.84 21.36
N ARG A 31 -2.41 -13.07 22.65
CA ARG A 31 -1.38 -12.93 23.71
C ARG A 31 -0.10 -13.70 23.35
N GLU A 32 1.05 -13.14 23.75
CA GLU A 32 2.37 -13.73 23.43
C GLU A 32 2.58 -15.10 24.07
N ASP A 33 2.00 -15.32 25.25
CA ASP A 33 2.06 -16.57 26.00
C ASP A 33 1.03 -17.62 25.59
N ALA A 34 0.27 -17.38 24.49
CA ALA A 34 -0.74 -18.33 24.05
C ALA A 34 -0.12 -19.68 23.67
N PRO A 35 -0.63 -20.82 24.23
CA PRO A 35 -0.01 -22.15 24.06
C PRO A 35 0.11 -22.61 22.60
N GLN A 36 -0.75 -22.11 21.71
CA GLN A 36 -0.72 -22.41 20.28
C GLN A 36 0.34 -21.63 19.50
N ARG A 37 1.02 -20.67 20.11
CA ARG A 37 2.06 -19.86 19.45
C ARG A 37 3.39 -20.62 19.42
N LYS A 38 3.65 -21.32 18.32
CA LYS A 38 4.89 -22.10 18.09
C LYS A 38 6.02 -21.32 17.43
N HIS A 39 5.72 -20.19 16.82
CA HIS A 39 6.67 -19.36 16.10
C HIS A 39 6.56 -17.91 16.56
N GLU A 40 7.69 -17.23 16.59
CA GLU A 40 7.74 -15.81 16.93
C GLU A 40 7.03 -14.98 15.85
N VAL A 41 6.20 -14.05 16.26
CA VAL A 41 5.43 -13.18 15.36
C VAL A 41 6.33 -12.37 14.45
N ARG A 42 7.49 -11.95 14.96
CA ARG A 42 8.52 -11.24 14.21
C ARG A 42 9.05 -12.05 13.04
N GLU A 43 9.32 -13.35 13.23
CA GLU A 43 9.79 -14.23 12.16
C GLU A 43 8.69 -14.50 11.12
N VAL A 44 7.42 -14.53 11.55
CA VAL A 44 6.28 -14.61 10.62
C VAL A 44 6.19 -13.33 9.76
N LEU A 45 6.36 -12.16 10.36
CA LEU A 45 6.43 -10.89 9.61
C LEU A 45 7.62 -10.84 8.66
N THR A 46 8.79 -11.33 9.09
CA THR A 46 9.97 -11.47 8.23
C THR A 46 9.67 -12.34 7.01
N GLY A 47 8.99 -13.46 7.21
CA GLY A 47 8.54 -14.33 6.10
C GLY A 47 7.58 -13.62 5.13
N LEU A 48 6.64 -12.85 5.64
CA LEU A 48 5.74 -12.02 4.83
C LEU A 48 6.50 -10.96 4.03
N ARG A 49 7.41 -10.21 4.67
CA ARG A 49 8.25 -9.19 3.99
C ARG A 49 9.10 -9.82 2.89
N TRP A 50 9.65 -11.00 3.15
CA TRP A 50 10.41 -11.73 2.14
C TRP A 50 9.55 -12.08 0.93
N ILE A 51 8.35 -12.66 1.12
CA ILE A 51 7.42 -13.00 0.03
C ILE A 51 7.05 -11.75 -0.78
N VAL A 52 6.66 -10.68 -0.13
CA VAL A 52 6.23 -9.46 -0.83
C VAL A 52 7.38 -8.84 -1.62
N ARG A 53 8.60 -8.86 -1.07
CA ARG A 53 9.79 -8.31 -1.71
C ARG A 53 10.30 -9.19 -2.85
N ALA A 54 10.41 -10.51 -2.63
CA ALA A 54 10.93 -11.46 -3.60
C ALA A 54 9.94 -11.78 -4.72
N GLY A 55 8.63 -11.70 -4.45
CA GLY A 55 7.57 -12.05 -5.39
C GLY A 55 7.42 -13.55 -5.63
N ALA A 56 8.05 -14.38 -4.79
CA ALA A 56 8.00 -15.82 -4.91
C ALA A 56 6.59 -16.39 -4.61
N PRO A 57 6.21 -17.54 -5.19
CA PRO A 57 5.07 -18.31 -4.72
C PRO A 57 5.20 -18.64 -3.22
N TRP A 58 4.09 -18.63 -2.49
CA TRP A 58 4.07 -18.89 -1.03
C TRP A 58 4.82 -20.19 -0.66
N ARG A 59 4.63 -21.25 -1.43
CA ARG A 59 5.25 -22.57 -1.20
C ARG A 59 6.78 -22.58 -1.35
N LEU A 60 7.35 -21.52 -1.94
CA LEU A 60 8.80 -21.35 -2.12
C LEU A 60 9.42 -20.45 -1.04
N LEU A 61 8.69 -20.16 0.04
CA LEU A 61 9.27 -19.50 1.19
C LEU A 61 10.45 -20.35 1.72
N PRO A 62 11.63 -19.73 2.00
CA PRO A 62 12.79 -20.46 2.50
C PRO A 62 12.50 -21.29 3.75
N THR A 63 13.03 -22.49 3.81
CA THR A 63 12.77 -23.47 4.90
C THR A 63 13.36 -23.08 6.26
N ASN A 64 14.27 -22.11 6.29
CA ASN A 64 14.82 -21.49 7.50
C ASN A 64 13.98 -20.32 8.04
N LEU A 65 12.82 -20.03 7.42
CA LEU A 65 11.76 -19.18 7.93
C LEU A 65 10.57 -20.02 8.41
N PRO A 66 9.61 -19.45 9.14
CA PRO A 66 8.41 -20.19 9.54
C PRO A 66 7.70 -20.83 8.34
N PRO A 67 7.01 -21.98 8.51
CA PRO A 67 6.34 -22.68 7.42
C PRO A 67 5.43 -21.76 6.61
N TRP A 68 5.50 -21.85 5.28
CA TRP A 68 4.76 -20.94 4.37
C TRP A 68 3.25 -20.90 4.67
N ALA A 69 2.64 -22.05 5.05
CA ALA A 69 1.22 -22.11 5.36
C ALA A 69 0.87 -21.29 6.59
N LEU A 70 1.75 -21.27 7.60
CA LEU A 70 1.58 -20.46 8.81
C LEU A 70 1.74 -18.97 8.47
N VAL A 71 2.77 -18.59 7.71
CA VAL A 71 2.98 -17.20 7.26
C VAL A 71 1.77 -16.71 6.47
N TYR A 72 1.28 -17.52 5.52
CA TYR A 72 0.09 -17.19 4.74
C TYR A 72 -1.16 -16.99 5.61
N GLN A 73 -1.46 -17.96 6.49
CA GLN A 73 -2.65 -17.88 7.35
C GLN A 73 -2.58 -16.67 8.30
N GLN A 74 -1.42 -16.41 8.89
CA GLN A 74 -1.25 -15.26 9.76
C GLN A 74 -1.35 -13.94 8.99
N THR A 75 -0.78 -13.87 7.79
CA THR A 75 -0.97 -12.73 6.89
C THR A 75 -2.46 -12.46 6.64
N GLN A 76 -3.24 -13.49 6.30
CA GLN A 76 -4.68 -13.32 6.07
C GLN A 76 -5.44 -12.84 7.32
N ARG A 77 -5.00 -13.20 8.52
CA ARG A 77 -5.57 -12.69 9.79
C ARG A 77 -5.24 -11.21 9.97
N TRP A 78 -3.98 -10.81 9.77
CA TRP A 78 -3.55 -9.42 9.87
C TRP A 78 -4.25 -8.51 8.86
N LEU A 79 -4.38 -8.97 7.60
CA LEU A 79 -5.10 -8.22 6.57
C LEU A 79 -6.58 -8.02 6.94
N ARG A 80 -7.27 -9.06 7.41
CA ARG A 80 -8.67 -8.93 7.83
C ARG A 80 -8.86 -8.06 9.07
N ALA A 81 -7.87 -8.00 9.94
CA ALA A 81 -7.89 -7.15 11.12
C ALA A 81 -7.45 -5.70 10.84
N GLY A 82 -7.07 -5.35 9.59
CA GLY A 82 -6.63 -4.00 9.24
C GLY A 82 -5.28 -3.58 9.86
N CYS A 83 -4.46 -4.53 10.32
CA CYS A 83 -3.23 -4.21 11.07
C CYS A 83 -2.27 -3.30 10.27
N PHE A 84 -2.09 -3.57 8.98
CA PHE A 84 -1.21 -2.78 8.13
C PHE A 84 -1.82 -1.45 7.70
N GLU A 85 -3.13 -1.37 7.62
CA GLU A 85 -3.86 -0.12 7.37
C GLU A 85 -3.66 0.83 8.54
N MET A 86 -3.94 0.39 9.79
CA MET A 86 -3.69 1.18 10.99
C MET A 86 -2.23 1.63 11.07
N MET A 87 -1.29 0.71 10.86
CA MET A 87 0.15 1.02 10.88
C MET A 87 0.53 2.10 9.85
N VAL A 88 0.00 2.04 8.64
CA VAL A 88 0.26 3.03 7.58
C VAL A 88 -0.29 4.39 7.98
N HIS A 89 -1.47 4.44 8.60
CA HIS A 89 -2.07 5.69 9.04
C HIS A 89 -1.26 6.37 10.14
N ASP A 90 -0.85 5.62 11.18
CA ASP A 90 -0.03 6.16 12.26
C ASP A 90 1.37 6.59 11.77
N LEU A 91 2.02 5.76 10.96
CA LEU A 91 3.30 6.12 10.34
C LEU A 91 3.20 7.36 9.46
N ARG A 92 2.09 7.53 8.72
CA ARG A 92 1.86 8.74 7.92
C ARG A 92 1.82 9.98 8.80
N GLU A 93 1.05 9.96 9.87
CA GLU A 93 0.93 11.09 10.79
C GLU A 93 2.29 11.46 11.41
N ILE A 94 3.01 10.48 11.93
CA ILE A 94 4.34 10.66 12.50
C ILE A 94 5.32 11.24 11.47
N LEU A 95 5.39 10.64 10.28
CA LEU A 95 6.33 11.09 9.24
C LEU A 95 5.99 12.49 8.70
N ARG A 96 4.71 12.87 8.69
CA ARG A 96 4.30 14.23 8.34
C ARG A 96 4.76 15.23 9.38
N LEU A 97 4.57 14.93 10.67
CA LEU A 97 5.06 15.78 11.77
C LEU A 97 6.58 15.94 11.74
N VAL A 98 7.30 14.85 11.48
CA VAL A 98 8.77 14.89 11.32
C VAL A 98 9.18 15.79 10.15
N ASP A 99 8.42 15.82 9.06
CA ASP A 99 8.65 16.70 7.91
C ASP A 99 8.15 18.16 8.15
N GLY A 100 7.76 18.52 9.38
CA GLY A 100 7.24 19.84 9.71
C GLY A 100 5.88 20.14 9.10
N ARG A 101 5.06 19.12 8.87
CA ARG A 101 3.70 19.21 8.34
C ARG A 101 2.68 18.90 9.42
N GLU A 102 1.44 19.34 9.22
CA GLU A 102 0.33 18.87 10.03
C GLU A 102 0.15 17.34 9.89
N ALA A 103 -0.26 16.67 10.96
CA ALA A 103 -0.47 15.21 10.98
C ALA A 103 -1.44 14.74 9.88
N THR A 104 -2.52 15.50 9.68
CA THR A 104 -3.52 15.24 8.64
C THR A 104 -3.27 16.07 7.38
N PRO A 105 -3.36 15.49 6.17
CA PRO A 105 -3.21 16.22 4.92
C PRO A 105 -4.46 17.04 4.59
N THR A 106 -4.28 18.16 3.85
CA THR A 106 -5.37 18.98 3.30
C THR A 106 -5.58 18.75 1.80
N ALA A 107 -4.66 18.02 1.17
CA ALA A 107 -4.73 17.68 -0.24
C ALA A 107 -4.29 16.23 -0.50
N VAL A 108 -4.89 15.63 -1.52
CA VAL A 108 -4.65 14.24 -1.95
C VAL A 108 -4.38 14.19 -3.45
N ILE A 109 -3.64 13.18 -3.89
CA ILE A 109 -3.41 12.89 -5.31
C ILE A 109 -4.03 11.52 -5.59
N LEU A 110 -4.93 11.47 -6.58
CA LEU A 110 -5.61 10.26 -7.04
C LEU A 110 -4.95 9.78 -8.33
N ASP A 111 -4.71 8.47 -8.42
CA ASP A 111 -4.24 7.84 -9.65
C ASP A 111 -4.55 6.33 -9.62
N SER A 112 -4.36 5.66 -10.76
CA SER A 112 -4.55 4.22 -10.87
C SER A 112 -3.43 3.54 -11.64
N ARG A 113 -3.24 2.26 -11.35
CA ARG A 113 -2.30 1.41 -12.05
C ARG A 113 -2.93 0.07 -12.37
N THR A 114 -2.80 -0.40 -13.62
CA THR A 114 -3.26 -1.74 -14.03
C THR A 114 -2.18 -2.78 -13.76
N LEU A 115 -2.50 -3.76 -12.93
CA LEU A 115 -1.73 -4.99 -12.72
C LEU A 115 -2.21 -6.06 -13.69
N GLN A 116 -1.29 -6.63 -14.46
CA GLN A 116 -1.61 -7.74 -15.36
C GLN A 116 -2.04 -8.97 -14.53
N SER A 117 -3.15 -9.59 -14.92
CA SER A 117 -3.63 -10.83 -14.29
C SER A 117 -2.69 -12.00 -14.54
N THR A 118 -2.75 -12.95 -13.61
CA THR A 118 -2.20 -14.30 -13.73
C THR A 118 -3.36 -15.31 -13.76
N PRO A 119 -3.12 -16.60 -13.95
CA PRO A 119 -4.18 -17.62 -13.88
C PRO A 119 -4.99 -17.56 -12.58
N GLU A 120 -4.33 -17.25 -11.45
CA GLU A 120 -4.95 -17.19 -10.12
C GLU A 120 -5.98 -16.06 -10.01
N SER A 121 -5.73 -14.92 -10.63
CA SER A 121 -6.61 -13.74 -10.61
C SER A 121 -7.52 -13.62 -11.84
N GLY A 122 -7.32 -14.49 -12.83
CA GLY A 122 -7.95 -14.36 -14.16
C GLY A 122 -9.47 -14.34 -14.17
N GLY A 123 -10.13 -14.98 -13.19
CA GLY A 123 -11.58 -15.02 -13.08
C GLY A 123 -12.27 -13.70 -12.76
N ARG A 124 -11.53 -12.75 -12.13
CA ARG A 124 -12.04 -11.42 -11.75
C ARG A 124 -11.40 -10.27 -12.54
N ALA A 125 -10.53 -10.59 -13.48
CA ALA A 125 -9.80 -9.59 -14.23
C ALA A 125 -10.64 -9.02 -15.38
N GLY A 126 -10.66 -7.68 -15.48
CA GLY A 126 -11.21 -6.94 -16.61
C GLY A 126 -10.16 -6.61 -17.67
N TYR A 127 -10.58 -6.11 -18.83
CA TYR A 127 -9.69 -5.69 -19.91
C TYR A 127 -9.52 -4.16 -19.94
N ASP A 128 -8.31 -3.69 -19.66
CA ASP A 128 -7.94 -2.30 -19.81
C ASP A 128 -7.64 -2.00 -21.29
N GLY A 129 -8.57 -1.33 -21.97
CA GLY A 129 -8.42 -0.97 -23.38
C GLY A 129 -7.30 0.05 -23.64
N ALA A 130 -7.01 0.94 -22.69
CA ALA A 130 -5.95 1.94 -22.81
C ALA A 130 -4.56 1.32 -22.67
N LYS A 131 -4.39 0.38 -21.74
CA LYS A 131 -3.13 -0.33 -21.50
C LYS A 131 -3.01 -1.63 -22.31
N LYS A 132 -4.08 -2.03 -23.04
CA LYS A 132 -4.18 -3.25 -23.84
C LYS A 132 -3.79 -4.52 -23.07
N ARG A 133 -4.32 -4.65 -21.84
CA ARG A 133 -4.03 -5.80 -20.98
C ARG A 133 -5.23 -6.20 -20.13
N LYS A 134 -5.33 -7.49 -19.85
CA LYS A 134 -6.30 -8.03 -18.88
C LYS A 134 -5.67 -7.98 -17.48
N GLY A 135 -6.44 -7.51 -16.48
CA GLY A 135 -5.91 -7.41 -15.13
C GLY A 135 -6.86 -6.76 -14.14
N SER A 136 -6.29 -6.26 -13.08
CA SER A 136 -6.96 -5.48 -12.03
C SER A 136 -6.36 -4.09 -11.96
N LYS A 137 -7.18 -3.08 -11.70
CA LYS A 137 -6.73 -1.73 -11.37
C LYS A 137 -6.60 -1.56 -9.88
N VAL A 138 -5.48 -0.98 -9.49
CA VAL A 138 -5.22 -0.50 -8.14
C VAL A 138 -5.38 1.01 -8.17
N HIS A 139 -6.41 1.50 -7.50
CA HIS A 139 -6.70 2.92 -7.34
C HIS A 139 -6.10 3.38 -6.02
N LEU A 140 -5.27 4.43 -6.08
CA LEU A 140 -4.55 5.00 -4.94
C LEU A 140 -4.99 6.43 -4.67
N ALA A 141 -5.07 6.75 -3.39
CA ALA A 141 -5.08 8.11 -2.87
C ALA A 141 -3.85 8.29 -1.97
N VAL A 142 -2.96 9.20 -2.33
CA VAL A 142 -1.76 9.52 -1.55
C VAL A 142 -1.73 11.00 -1.19
N ASP A 143 -1.07 11.33 -0.08
CA ASP A 143 -0.84 12.73 0.28
C ASP A 143 0.25 13.38 -0.58
N THR A 144 0.56 14.65 -0.33
CA THR A 144 1.59 15.41 -1.07
C THR A 144 3.03 14.92 -0.81
N LEU A 145 3.23 14.04 0.16
CA LEU A 145 4.50 13.35 0.42
C LEU A 145 4.56 11.96 -0.23
N GLY A 146 3.48 11.50 -0.85
CA GLY A 146 3.37 10.19 -1.48
C GLY A 146 3.03 9.06 -0.52
N GLN A 147 2.53 9.41 0.68
CA GLN A 147 2.13 8.45 1.69
C GLN A 147 0.68 8.03 1.46
N LEU A 148 0.40 6.73 1.62
CA LEU A 148 -0.90 6.15 1.33
C LEU A 148 -1.98 6.62 2.31
N LEU A 149 -3.12 7.03 1.77
CA LEU A 149 -4.35 7.35 2.49
C LEU A 149 -5.39 6.26 2.28
N ALA A 150 -5.70 5.99 1.03
CA ALA A 150 -6.71 5.02 0.67
C ALA A 150 -6.31 4.23 -0.59
N LEU A 151 -6.82 3.02 -0.68
CA LEU A 151 -6.58 2.15 -1.82
C LEU A 151 -7.74 1.16 -1.97
N HIS A 152 -8.15 0.91 -3.21
CA HIS A 152 -8.99 -0.24 -3.53
C HIS A 152 -8.65 -0.83 -4.89
N VAL A 153 -9.16 -2.03 -5.14
CA VAL A 153 -8.82 -2.83 -6.32
C VAL A 153 -10.10 -3.23 -7.05
N THR A 154 -10.15 -2.90 -8.34
CA THR A 154 -11.26 -3.23 -9.24
C THR A 154 -10.82 -4.10 -10.41
N PRO A 155 -11.74 -4.72 -11.17
CA PRO A 155 -11.43 -5.19 -12.51
C PRO A 155 -10.89 -4.06 -13.38
N ALA A 156 -9.99 -4.35 -14.33
CA ALA A 156 -9.27 -3.30 -15.08
C ALA A 156 -10.12 -2.59 -16.16
N ASP A 157 -11.31 -3.08 -16.47
CA ASP A 157 -12.32 -2.44 -17.32
C ASP A 157 -13.11 -1.34 -16.60
N GLU A 158 -13.06 -1.28 -15.27
CA GLU A 158 -13.62 -0.18 -14.50
C GLU A 158 -12.92 1.14 -14.84
N GLN A 159 -13.72 2.21 -14.99
CA GLN A 159 -13.18 3.53 -15.32
C GLN A 159 -12.65 4.25 -14.07
N ASP A 160 -11.50 4.91 -14.20
CA ASP A 160 -10.87 5.63 -13.08
C ASP A 160 -11.80 6.69 -12.49
N ARG A 161 -12.54 7.41 -13.35
CA ARG A 161 -13.52 8.43 -12.93
C ARG A 161 -14.66 7.88 -12.06
N ALA A 162 -15.04 6.61 -12.21
CA ALA A 162 -16.08 5.99 -11.39
C ALA A 162 -15.59 5.69 -9.97
N GLN A 163 -14.28 5.76 -9.74
CA GLN A 163 -13.67 5.43 -8.47
C GLN A 163 -13.40 6.66 -7.57
N VAL A 164 -13.78 7.87 -8.04
CA VAL A 164 -13.62 9.10 -7.25
C VAL A 164 -14.44 9.04 -5.96
N ALA A 165 -15.71 8.64 -6.06
CA ALA A 165 -16.60 8.58 -4.90
C ALA A 165 -16.06 7.61 -3.82
N PRO A 166 -15.77 6.32 -4.10
CA PRO A 166 -15.23 5.40 -3.10
C PRO A 166 -13.88 5.85 -2.52
N LEU A 167 -12.98 6.41 -3.35
CA LEU A 167 -11.70 6.91 -2.85
C LEU A 167 -11.88 8.12 -1.93
N ALA A 168 -12.77 9.06 -2.29
CA ALA A 168 -13.04 10.23 -1.48
C ALA A 168 -13.68 9.85 -0.13
N ASP A 169 -14.60 8.88 -0.10
CA ASP A 169 -15.18 8.35 1.13
C ASP A 169 -14.09 7.76 2.04
N ALA A 170 -13.22 6.91 1.50
CA ALA A 170 -12.13 6.29 2.25
C ALA A 170 -11.09 7.32 2.74
N VAL A 171 -10.80 8.36 1.93
CA VAL A 171 -9.91 9.46 2.34
C VAL A 171 -10.52 10.24 3.51
N ARG A 172 -11.80 10.56 3.45
CA ARG A 172 -12.50 11.28 4.54
C ARG A 172 -12.49 10.48 5.85
N GLU A 173 -12.74 9.18 5.76
CA GLU A 173 -12.72 8.29 6.93
C GLU A 173 -11.39 8.35 7.69
N VAL A 174 -10.26 8.35 6.96
CA VAL A 174 -8.91 8.29 7.58
C VAL A 174 -8.28 9.65 7.85
N THR A 175 -8.92 10.75 7.45
CA THR A 175 -8.37 12.11 7.63
C THR A 175 -9.25 13.02 8.47
N GLY A 176 -10.40 12.55 8.94
CA GLY A 176 -11.33 13.38 9.70
C GLY A 176 -11.82 14.60 8.92
N GLU A 177 -12.01 14.44 7.59
CA GLU A 177 -12.53 15.47 6.68
C GLU A 177 -11.58 16.67 6.42
N THR A 178 -10.30 16.57 6.77
CA THR A 178 -9.34 17.66 6.56
C THR A 178 -8.93 17.86 5.10
N VAL A 179 -9.12 16.85 4.24
CA VAL A 179 -8.81 16.94 2.81
C VAL A 179 -9.91 17.72 2.08
N ALA A 180 -9.55 18.90 1.57
CA ALA A 180 -10.42 19.75 0.78
C ALA A 180 -10.09 19.78 -0.72
N LEU A 181 -8.97 19.16 -1.14
CA LEU A 181 -8.47 19.24 -2.51
C LEU A 181 -7.94 17.87 -2.98
N ALA A 182 -8.37 17.43 -4.16
CA ALA A 182 -7.86 16.25 -4.83
C ALA A 182 -7.28 16.62 -6.20
N PHE A 183 -6.06 16.17 -6.49
CA PHE A 183 -5.44 16.24 -7.81
C PHE A 183 -5.54 14.90 -8.51
N ALA A 184 -5.91 14.91 -9.79
CA ALA A 184 -6.00 13.69 -10.59
C ALA A 184 -5.57 13.96 -12.04
N ASP A 185 -5.38 12.90 -12.83
CA ASP A 185 -5.06 13.01 -14.24
C ASP A 185 -6.32 13.16 -15.13
N GLN A 186 -6.11 13.22 -16.44
CA GLN A 186 -7.18 13.36 -17.43
C GLN A 186 -8.16 12.18 -17.44
N GLY A 187 -7.79 11.01 -16.94
CA GLY A 187 -8.68 9.85 -16.78
C GLY A 187 -9.86 10.12 -15.84
N TYR A 188 -9.73 11.12 -14.99
CA TYR A 188 -10.74 11.54 -14.02
C TYR A 188 -11.60 12.73 -14.50
N THR A 189 -11.49 13.12 -15.77
CA THR A 189 -12.24 14.24 -16.33
C THR A 189 -13.74 13.90 -16.46
N GLY A 190 -14.60 14.86 -16.09
CA GLY A 190 -16.05 14.76 -16.26
C GLY A 190 -16.82 15.54 -15.19
N GLY A 191 -18.07 15.84 -15.48
CA GLY A 191 -18.98 16.50 -14.51
C GLY A 191 -19.30 15.61 -13.32
N GLN A 192 -19.52 14.31 -13.56
CA GLN A 192 -19.86 13.36 -12.49
C GLN A 192 -18.72 13.17 -11.47
N PRO A 193 -17.45 12.92 -11.85
CA PRO A 193 -16.34 12.82 -10.88
C PRO A 193 -16.17 14.09 -10.05
N ALA A 194 -16.34 15.26 -10.66
CA ALA A 194 -16.27 16.53 -9.93
C ALA A 194 -17.41 16.66 -8.92
N ALA A 195 -18.65 16.32 -9.32
CA ALA A 195 -19.81 16.33 -8.42
C ALA A 195 -19.69 15.30 -7.29
N ASP A 196 -19.15 14.11 -7.58
CA ASP A 196 -18.91 13.05 -6.59
C ASP A 196 -17.91 13.48 -5.52
N ALA A 197 -16.84 14.18 -5.91
CA ALA A 197 -15.85 14.73 -4.99
C ALA A 197 -16.45 15.90 -4.18
N GLU A 198 -17.16 16.82 -4.84
CA GLU A 198 -17.78 18.00 -4.22
C GLU A 198 -18.83 17.60 -3.17
N ALA A 199 -19.64 16.58 -3.44
CA ALA A 199 -20.59 16.02 -2.49
C ALA A 199 -19.94 15.51 -1.19
N ARG A 200 -18.61 15.32 -1.21
CA ARG A 200 -17.77 14.89 -0.09
C ARG A 200 -16.88 16.00 0.46
N GLY A 201 -17.13 17.24 0.05
CA GLY A 201 -16.37 18.42 0.48
C GLY A 201 -14.96 18.48 -0.13
N ILE A 202 -14.69 17.74 -1.21
CA ILE A 202 -13.38 17.67 -1.86
C ILE A 202 -13.47 18.29 -3.25
N ARG A 203 -12.71 19.35 -3.52
CA ARG A 203 -12.59 19.92 -4.87
C ARG A 203 -11.65 19.07 -5.73
N LEU A 204 -12.13 18.54 -6.84
CA LEU A 204 -11.34 17.77 -7.78
C LEU A 204 -10.67 18.68 -8.83
N GLU A 205 -9.34 18.74 -8.84
CA GLU A 205 -8.56 19.43 -9.85
C GLU A 205 -7.90 18.44 -10.82
N VAL A 206 -8.38 18.41 -12.06
CA VAL A 206 -7.79 17.59 -13.11
C VAL A 206 -6.61 18.32 -13.73
N VAL A 207 -5.40 17.77 -13.54
CA VAL A 207 -4.17 18.31 -14.09
C VAL A 207 -4.08 17.95 -15.58
N ARG A 208 -4.20 18.96 -16.44
CA ARG A 208 -4.09 18.80 -17.91
C ARG A 208 -2.64 18.93 -18.35
N HIS A 209 -2.25 18.12 -19.33
CA HIS A 209 -1.03 18.40 -20.08
C HIS A 209 -1.24 19.65 -20.91
N THR A 210 -0.66 20.76 -20.51
CA THR A 210 -0.55 21.93 -21.35
C THR A 210 0.53 21.65 -22.41
N GLU A 211 0.11 21.51 -23.66
CA GLU A 211 0.89 21.34 -24.89
C GLU A 211 1.83 20.14 -24.98
N ALA A 212 1.78 19.50 -26.16
CA ALA A 212 2.63 18.37 -26.55
C ALA A 212 4.11 18.78 -26.66
N LYS A 213 4.78 18.94 -25.52
CA LYS A 213 6.24 18.97 -25.51
C LYS A 213 6.74 17.54 -25.69
N ARG A 214 7.58 17.31 -26.72
CA ARG A 214 8.31 16.06 -26.90
C ARG A 214 9.23 15.86 -25.68
N GLY A 215 9.01 14.80 -24.89
CA GLY A 215 9.84 14.44 -23.75
C GLY A 215 9.06 14.29 -22.43
N PHE A 216 9.75 13.86 -21.40
CA PHE A 216 9.20 13.72 -20.05
C PHE A 216 8.95 15.11 -19.46
N VAL A 217 7.67 15.44 -19.20
CA VAL A 217 7.28 16.68 -18.51
C VAL A 217 6.87 16.35 -17.10
N LEU A 218 7.64 16.82 -16.12
CA LEU A 218 7.31 16.71 -14.71
C LEU A 218 6.11 17.62 -14.41
N LEU A 219 4.92 17.04 -14.28
CA LEU A 219 3.75 17.80 -13.86
C LEU A 219 3.81 18.07 -12.37
N PRO A 220 3.72 19.34 -11.93
CA PRO A 220 3.69 19.65 -10.52
C PRO A 220 2.64 18.80 -9.80
N ARG A 221 3.03 18.18 -8.67
CA ARG A 221 2.19 17.34 -7.80
C ARG A 221 1.88 15.93 -8.30
N ARG A 222 1.66 15.66 -9.60
CA ARG A 222 1.40 14.30 -10.11
C ARG A 222 2.56 13.33 -9.96
N TRP A 223 3.80 13.78 -10.16
CA TRP A 223 4.98 12.93 -9.99
C TRP A 223 5.03 12.21 -8.63
N VAL A 224 4.33 12.73 -7.63
CA VAL A 224 4.29 12.16 -6.27
C VAL A 224 3.65 10.78 -6.28
N VAL A 225 2.47 10.62 -6.91
CA VAL A 225 1.80 9.32 -6.98
C VAL A 225 2.54 8.37 -7.94
N GLU A 226 3.11 8.89 -9.03
CA GLU A 226 3.95 8.10 -9.93
C GLU A 226 5.20 7.55 -9.19
N ARG A 227 5.80 8.35 -8.32
CA ARG A 227 6.88 7.93 -7.42
C ARG A 227 6.40 6.84 -6.45
N SER A 228 5.20 6.95 -5.91
CA SER A 228 4.62 5.94 -5.02
C SER A 228 4.44 4.61 -5.77
N PHE A 229 3.97 4.62 -7.00
CA PHE A 229 3.95 3.43 -7.86
C PHE A 229 5.37 2.89 -8.16
N GLY A 230 6.34 3.77 -8.39
CA GLY A 230 7.75 3.39 -8.54
C GLY A 230 8.31 2.69 -7.31
N TRP A 231 7.94 3.15 -6.11
CA TRP A 231 8.29 2.47 -4.86
C TRP A 231 7.64 1.08 -4.76
N MET A 232 6.36 0.96 -5.12
CA MET A 232 5.64 -0.32 -5.12
C MET A 232 6.23 -1.31 -6.12
N ALA A 233 6.78 -0.86 -7.25
CA ALA A 233 7.43 -1.72 -8.24
C ALA A 233 8.66 -2.47 -7.70
N ARG A 234 9.26 -1.99 -6.60
CA ARG A 234 10.34 -2.70 -5.90
C ARG A 234 9.87 -3.95 -5.15
N PHE A 235 8.57 -4.09 -4.93
CA PHE A 235 7.97 -5.25 -4.32
C PHE A 235 7.46 -6.18 -5.43
N ARG A 236 8.24 -7.20 -5.76
CA ARG A 236 7.98 -8.06 -6.93
C ARG A 236 6.64 -8.77 -6.86
N ARG A 237 6.09 -9.02 -5.66
CA ARG A 237 4.76 -9.58 -5.49
C ARG A 237 3.66 -8.68 -6.04
N LEU A 238 3.91 -7.37 -6.11
CA LEU A 238 2.99 -6.36 -6.65
C LEU A 238 3.26 -6.01 -8.13
N ALA A 239 4.15 -6.72 -8.82
CA ALA A 239 4.41 -6.49 -10.24
C ALA A 239 3.28 -6.98 -11.15
N ARG A 240 2.57 -8.02 -10.72
CA ARG A 240 1.36 -8.58 -11.34
C ARG A 240 0.33 -8.92 -10.27
N ASP A 241 -0.87 -9.24 -10.71
CA ASP A 241 -1.92 -9.72 -9.83
C ASP A 241 -1.86 -11.25 -9.70
N TYR A 242 -1.27 -11.73 -8.60
CA TYR A 242 -1.15 -13.15 -8.26
C TYR A 242 -2.20 -13.61 -7.25
N GLU A 243 -3.14 -12.75 -6.85
CA GLU A 243 -4.04 -13.03 -5.75
C GLU A 243 -5.45 -13.35 -6.25
N ARG A 244 -6.11 -14.28 -5.59
CA ARG A 244 -7.49 -14.64 -5.94
C ARG A 244 -8.51 -13.55 -5.56
N LEU A 245 -8.23 -12.83 -4.47
CA LEU A 245 -9.13 -11.83 -3.90
C LEU A 245 -8.56 -10.42 -4.04
N PRO A 246 -9.36 -9.43 -4.45
CA PRO A 246 -8.92 -8.04 -4.57
C PRO A 246 -8.48 -7.46 -3.22
N GLN A 247 -9.13 -7.87 -2.12
CA GLN A 247 -8.77 -7.45 -0.76
C GLN A 247 -7.36 -7.92 -0.37
N THR A 248 -6.93 -9.10 -0.85
CA THR A 248 -5.54 -9.55 -0.62
C THR A 248 -4.55 -8.69 -1.39
N VAL A 249 -4.87 -8.30 -2.64
CA VAL A 249 -4.02 -7.38 -3.41
C VAL A 249 -3.91 -6.03 -2.70
N ALA A 250 -5.05 -5.46 -2.27
CA ALA A 250 -5.08 -4.22 -1.51
C ALA A 250 -4.24 -4.32 -0.23
N GLY A 251 -4.46 -5.35 0.57
CA GLY A 251 -3.73 -5.57 1.81
C GLY A 251 -2.22 -5.72 1.61
N LEU A 252 -1.76 -6.40 0.54
CA LEU A 252 -0.33 -6.49 0.21
C LEU A 252 0.28 -5.14 -0.21
N HIS A 253 -0.51 -4.21 -0.75
CA HIS A 253 -0.06 -2.84 -0.96
C HIS A 253 0.14 -2.11 0.38
N PHE A 254 -0.79 -2.27 1.34
CA PHE A 254 -0.59 -1.74 2.69
C PHE A 254 0.65 -2.33 3.38
N VAL A 255 0.91 -3.64 3.24
CA VAL A 255 2.16 -4.26 3.70
C VAL A 255 3.38 -3.59 3.07
N ALA A 256 3.37 -3.33 1.78
CA ALA A 256 4.49 -2.71 1.09
C ALA A 256 4.70 -1.25 1.52
N PHE A 257 3.62 -0.48 1.67
CA PHE A 257 3.69 0.89 2.18
C PHE A 257 4.17 0.92 3.63
N SER A 258 3.67 0.03 4.50
CA SER A 258 4.13 -0.06 5.87
C SER A 258 5.64 -0.35 5.94
N CYS A 259 6.17 -1.26 5.11
CA CYS A 259 7.61 -1.53 5.04
C CYS A 259 8.44 -0.30 4.64
N LEU A 260 7.97 0.48 3.65
CA LEU A 260 8.68 1.69 3.20
C LEU A 260 8.65 2.81 4.25
N MET A 261 7.48 3.03 4.81
CA MET A 261 7.27 4.10 5.79
C MET A 261 7.98 3.78 7.11
N LEU A 262 7.94 2.53 7.54
CA LEU A 262 8.66 2.05 8.73
C LEU A 262 10.17 2.20 8.58
N HIS A 263 10.73 1.83 7.42
CA HIS A 263 12.14 2.03 7.13
C HIS A 263 12.53 3.52 7.21
N ARG A 264 11.71 4.40 6.65
CA ARG A 264 11.92 5.85 6.74
C ARG A 264 11.83 6.35 8.18
N PHE A 265 10.84 5.88 8.93
CA PHE A 265 10.67 6.24 10.35
C PHE A 265 11.92 5.88 11.18
N VAL A 266 12.41 4.64 11.06
CA VAL A 266 13.60 4.19 11.79
C VAL A 266 14.81 5.04 11.41
N LEU A 267 15.06 5.29 10.13
CA LEU A 267 16.17 6.16 9.70
C LEU A 267 16.08 7.57 10.30
N THR A 268 14.88 8.13 10.44
CA THR A 268 14.69 9.47 10.97
C THR A 268 14.93 9.51 12.49
N VAL A 269 14.44 8.52 13.22
CA VAL A 269 14.62 8.45 14.69
C VAL A 269 16.06 8.16 15.06
N THR A 270 16.76 7.27 14.33
CA THR A 270 18.16 6.93 14.62
C THR A 270 19.17 8.04 14.25
N VAL A 271 18.82 8.95 13.33
CA VAL A 271 19.68 10.11 12.99
C VAL A 271 19.48 11.25 13.98
N SER A 272 18.37 11.29 14.71
CA SER A 272 18.03 12.35 15.68
C SER A 272 18.46 12.01 17.12
N SER A 273 18.93 10.79 17.35
CA SER A 273 19.49 10.30 18.63
C SER A 273 21.01 10.24 18.57
#